data_7e037b33b84b92ed0f2e5c9f62a10485
#
_entry.id   7e037b33b84b92ed0f2e5c9f62a10485
#
_cell.length_a   1.000
_cell.length_b   1.000
_cell.length_c   1.000
_cell.angle_alpha   90.00
_cell.angle_beta   90.00
_cell.angle_gamma   90.00
#
_symmetry.space_group_name_H-M   'P 1'
#
loop_
_entity.id
_entity.type
_entity.pdbx_description
1 polymer ?
#
loop_
_entity_poly.entity_id
_entity_poly.type
_entity_poly.pdbx_seq_one_letter_code
_entity_poly.pdbx_strand_id
1 'polypeptide(L)'
;VISPSENPQLRSFLASLTYGAVLSGTVAAIERFGVFVALDDGPAHPVFPGVGFITVPELSWRRLSAASEVVQVGQHVSCQFLQFDDWNMEARLSLRATRPDPFQAFADRTVVGQRLRGRVSMVVPFGVLVRVDQGIEGLVHRRDLTQAPVGELSEIVRVGDDMDVVVTGIDRELRRLGLSLRHGPAGPQ
;
A
#
# COMPACT_ATOMS: atom_id res chain seq x y z
N VAL A 1 -27.64 4.13 5.48
CA VAL A 1 -27.81 4.24 4.02
C VAL A 1 -28.24 5.66 3.72
N ILE A 2 -27.40 6.40 2.99
CA ILE A 2 -27.73 7.77 2.54
C ILE A 2 -28.56 7.60 1.29
N SER A 3 -29.77 8.17 1.28
CA SER A 3 -30.59 8.10 0.09
C SER A 3 -30.07 9.04 -0.99
N PRO A 4 -29.67 8.55 -2.18
CA PRO A 4 -29.15 9.38 -3.25
C PRO A 4 -30.12 10.47 -3.71
N SER A 5 -31.43 10.26 -3.51
CA SER A 5 -32.49 11.22 -3.85
C SER A 5 -32.58 12.41 -2.90
N GLU A 6 -32.03 12.30 -1.69
CA GLU A 6 -32.11 13.34 -0.67
C GLU A 6 -30.98 14.40 -0.79
N ASN A 7 -29.93 14.12 -1.59
CA ASN A 7 -28.77 14.99 -1.76
C ASN A 7 -28.37 15.15 -3.23
N PRO A 8 -29.21 15.80 -4.06
CA PRO A 8 -28.97 15.91 -5.49
C PRO A 8 -27.70 16.73 -5.84
N GLN A 9 -27.35 17.73 -5.02
CA GLN A 9 -26.12 18.52 -5.23
C GLN A 9 -24.86 17.66 -5.00
N LEU A 10 -24.85 16.89 -3.93
CA LEU A 10 -23.73 15.97 -3.63
C LEU A 10 -23.56 14.93 -4.74
N ARG A 11 -24.68 14.32 -5.17
CA ARG A 11 -24.67 13.36 -6.27
C ARG A 11 -24.16 13.94 -7.57
N SER A 12 -24.64 15.14 -7.94
CA SER A 12 -24.23 15.85 -9.15
C SER A 12 -22.73 16.17 -9.11
N PHE A 13 -22.24 16.65 -7.97
CA PHE A 13 -20.82 16.90 -7.76
C PHE A 13 -20.00 15.63 -7.96
N LEU A 14 -20.33 14.54 -7.25
CA LEU A 14 -19.60 13.28 -7.34
C LEU A 14 -19.63 12.68 -8.76
N ALA A 15 -20.76 12.77 -9.45
CA ALA A 15 -20.91 12.29 -10.83
C ALA A 15 -20.12 13.13 -11.85
N SER A 16 -19.75 14.36 -11.52
CA SER A 16 -18.94 15.22 -12.38
C SER A 16 -17.43 14.92 -12.30
N LEU A 17 -17.00 14.18 -11.28
CA LEU A 17 -15.60 13.88 -11.07
C LEU A 17 -15.09 12.85 -12.08
N THR A 18 -13.87 13.06 -12.58
CA THR A 18 -13.24 12.20 -13.56
C THR A 18 -12.06 11.43 -12.92
N TYR A 19 -11.99 10.12 -13.16
CA TYR A 19 -10.85 9.30 -12.72
C TYR A 19 -9.52 9.96 -13.09
N GLY A 20 -8.61 10.01 -12.13
CA GLY A 20 -7.28 10.60 -12.31
C GLY A 20 -7.21 12.10 -12.04
N ALA A 21 -8.34 12.80 -11.91
CA ALA A 21 -8.34 14.21 -11.55
C ALA A 21 -7.72 14.41 -10.16
N VAL A 22 -6.93 15.46 -10.00
CA VAL A 22 -6.36 15.85 -8.71
C VAL A 22 -7.31 16.81 -8.02
N LEU A 23 -7.76 16.44 -6.83
CA LEU A 23 -8.65 17.21 -6.00
C LEU A 23 -7.91 17.65 -4.74
N SER A 24 -8.14 18.88 -4.29
CA SER A 24 -7.56 19.42 -3.07
C SER A 24 -8.61 19.53 -1.97
N GLY A 25 -8.16 19.43 -0.73
CA GLY A 25 -9.04 19.54 0.42
C GLY A 25 -8.27 19.46 1.73
N THR A 26 -9.01 19.56 2.82
CA THR A 26 -8.46 19.55 4.18
C THR A 26 -8.83 18.24 4.88
N VAL A 27 -7.86 17.61 5.53
CA VAL A 27 -8.08 16.42 6.37
C VAL A 27 -9.03 16.80 7.51
N ALA A 28 -10.25 16.27 7.47
CA ALA A 28 -11.30 16.59 8.42
C ALA A 28 -11.33 15.63 9.61
N ALA A 29 -11.03 14.35 9.39
CA ALA A 29 -10.93 13.35 10.45
C ALA A 29 -10.01 12.20 10.03
N ILE A 30 -9.37 11.59 11.02
CA ILE A 30 -8.54 10.39 10.88
C ILE A 30 -9.17 9.27 11.68
N GLU A 31 -9.55 8.20 10.98
CA GLU A 31 -10.10 6.99 11.57
C GLU A 31 -9.13 5.81 11.36
N ARG A 32 -9.28 4.74 12.13
CA ARG A 32 -8.43 3.55 11.96
C ARG A 32 -8.55 2.87 10.59
N PHE A 33 -9.65 3.10 9.87
CA PHE A 33 -9.92 2.51 8.53
C PHE A 33 -9.62 3.48 7.37
N GLY A 34 -9.34 4.77 7.64
CA GLY A 34 -9.04 5.76 6.61
C GLY A 34 -9.14 7.20 7.08
N VAL A 35 -9.11 8.10 6.14
CA VAL A 35 -9.06 9.55 6.35
C VAL A 35 -10.18 10.23 5.58
N PHE A 36 -10.96 11.05 6.26
CA PHE A 36 -11.95 11.92 5.63
C PHE A 36 -11.32 13.24 5.20
N VAL A 37 -11.66 13.68 3.99
CA VAL A 37 -11.18 14.93 3.40
C VAL A 37 -12.37 15.80 3.02
N ALA A 38 -12.42 17.01 3.58
CA ALA A 38 -13.33 18.04 3.12
C ALA A 38 -12.73 18.68 1.87
N LEU A 39 -13.33 18.41 0.70
CA LEU A 39 -12.84 18.92 -0.58
C LEU A 39 -13.15 20.42 -0.71
N ASP A 40 -12.18 21.19 -1.23
CA ASP A 40 -12.29 22.66 -1.33
C ASP A 40 -13.47 23.09 -2.22
N ASP A 41 -13.67 22.41 -3.35
CA ASP A 41 -14.75 22.71 -4.29
C ASP A 41 -15.98 21.79 -4.11
N GLY A 42 -15.99 20.96 -3.07
CA GLY A 42 -17.03 19.99 -2.81
C GLY A 42 -18.10 20.48 -1.83
N PRO A 43 -19.34 19.99 -1.96
CA PRO A 43 -20.36 20.24 -0.95
C PRO A 43 -20.02 19.54 0.36
N ALA A 44 -20.65 20.01 1.45
CA ALA A 44 -20.58 19.28 2.72
C ALA A 44 -21.29 17.92 2.59
N HIS A 45 -20.73 16.90 3.26
CA HIS A 45 -21.37 15.60 3.35
C HIS A 45 -22.39 15.59 4.49
N PRO A 46 -23.61 15.03 4.30
CA PRO A 46 -24.68 15.11 5.30
C PRO A 46 -24.40 14.32 6.58
N VAL A 47 -23.51 13.31 6.52
CA VAL A 47 -23.22 12.41 7.65
C VAL A 47 -21.74 12.40 8.03
N PHE A 48 -20.85 12.42 7.05
CA PHE A 48 -19.41 12.33 7.28
C PHE A 48 -18.74 13.70 7.36
N PRO A 49 -17.58 13.81 8.02
CA PRO A 49 -16.88 15.09 8.16
C PRO A 49 -16.28 15.63 6.86
N GLY A 50 -16.28 14.83 5.79
CA GLY A 50 -15.84 15.23 4.46
C GLY A 50 -16.40 14.32 3.38
N VAL A 51 -16.51 14.83 2.15
CA VAL A 51 -16.99 14.08 0.98
C VAL A 51 -15.91 13.19 0.38
N GLY A 52 -14.65 13.53 0.59
CA GLY A 52 -13.51 12.71 0.18
C GLY A 52 -13.15 11.66 1.23
N PHE A 53 -12.78 10.46 0.79
CA PHE A 53 -12.31 9.40 1.65
C PHE A 53 -11.09 8.69 1.09
N ILE A 54 -10.04 8.55 1.90
CA ILE A 54 -8.80 7.85 1.58
C ILE A 54 -8.70 6.62 2.47
N THR A 55 -8.66 5.42 1.90
CA THR A 55 -8.37 4.21 2.68
C THR A 55 -6.91 4.19 3.12
N VAL A 56 -6.58 3.50 4.20
CA VAL A 56 -5.19 3.44 4.71
C VAL A 56 -4.18 3.02 3.63
N PRO A 57 -4.43 2.01 2.77
CA PRO A 57 -3.52 1.66 1.68
C PRO A 57 -3.30 2.77 0.64
N GLU A 58 -4.27 3.68 0.47
CA GLU A 58 -4.17 4.79 -0.49
C GLU A 58 -3.45 6.03 0.06
N LEU A 59 -3.05 6.02 1.33
CA LEU A 59 -2.29 7.11 1.94
C LEU A 59 -0.80 7.10 1.55
N SER A 60 -0.20 5.92 1.41
CA SER A 60 1.24 5.80 1.19
C SER A 60 1.59 4.51 0.45
N TRP A 61 2.70 4.56 -0.31
CA TRP A 61 3.30 3.39 -0.93
C TRP A 61 3.96 2.44 0.07
N ARG A 62 4.35 2.94 1.25
CA ARG A 62 4.87 2.11 2.35
C ARG A 62 3.73 1.63 3.25
N ARG A 63 3.91 0.50 3.91
CA ARG A 63 2.99 0.05 4.95
C ARG A 63 3.00 1.04 6.12
N LEU A 64 1.83 1.37 6.61
CA LEU A 64 1.61 2.26 7.75
C LEU A 64 1.06 1.46 8.93
N SER A 65 1.45 1.85 10.14
CA SER A 65 0.82 1.39 11.39
C SER A 65 -0.39 2.25 11.73
N ALA A 66 -0.34 3.54 11.35
CA ALA A 66 -1.44 4.47 11.53
C ALA A 66 -1.42 5.55 10.44
N ALA A 67 -2.59 6.08 10.08
CA ALA A 67 -2.72 7.16 9.10
C ALA A 67 -2.03 8.45 9.55
N SER A 68 -1.94 8.68 10.86
CA SER A 68 -1.25 9.83 11.47
C SER A 68 0.27 9.90 11.21
N GLU A 69 0.87 8.82 10.69
CA GLU A 69 2.27 8.85 10.22
C GLU A 69 2.46 9.68 8.95
N VAL A 70 1.40 9.94 8.20
CA VAL A 70 1.45 10.58 6.88
C VAL A 70 0.66 11.87 6.82
N VAL A 71 -0.46 11.96 7.54
CA VAL A 71 -1.35 13.13 7.53
C VAL A 71 -1.81 13.49 8.94
N GLN A 72 -2.21 14.74 9.10
CA GLN A 72 -2.76 15.27 10.35
C GLN A 72 -4.11 15.96 10.08
N VAL A 73 -5.01 15.95 11.06
CA VAL A 73 -6.27 16.71 10.98
C VAL A 73 -5.96 18.20 10.79
N GLY A 74 -6.65 18.84 9.86
CA GLY A 74 -6.42 20.23 9.47
C GLY A 74 -5.36 20.41 8.39
N GLN A 75 -4.63 19.37 8.00
CA GLN A 75 -3.66 19.42 6.93
C GLN A 75 -4.36 19.53 5.56
N HIS A 76 -3.91 20.48 4.73
CA HIS A 76 -4.34 20.56 3.34
C HIS A 76 -3.58 19.56 2.48
N VAL A 77 -4.30 18.79 1.67
CA VAL A 77 -3.77 17.70 0.83
C VAL A 77 -4.34 17.77 -0.58
N SER A 78 -3.55 17.28 -1.54
CA SER A 78 -4.01 17.04 -2.91
C SER A 78 -3.99 15.55 -3.20
N CYS A 79 -5.09 15.01 -3.67
CA CYS A 79 -5.32 13.59 -3.87
C CYS A 79 -5.87 13.32 -5.26
N GLN A 80 -5.54 12.15 -5.80
CA GLN A 80 -6.13 11.70 -7.06
C GLN A 80 -7.49 11.08 -6.81
N PHE A 81 -8.50 11.47 -7.60
CA PHE A 81 -9.81 10.84 -7.59
C PHE A 81 -9.73 9.46 -8.26
N LEU A 82 -10.25 8.44 -7.57
CA LEU A 82 -10.28 7.06 -8.06
C LEU A 82 -11.66 6.66 -8.58
N GLN A 83 -12.66 6.83 -7.75
CA GLN A 83 -14.03 6.44 -8.08
C GLN A 83 -15.05 7.09 -7.14
N PHE A 84 -16.30 7.10 -7.59
CA PHE A 84 -17.45 7.46 -6.79
C PHE A 84 -17.99 6.21 -6.05
N ASP A 85 -18.14 6.30 -4.75
CA ASP A 85 -18.80 5.31 -3.91
C ASP A 85 -20.26 5.68 -3.74
N ASP A 86 -21.13 5.00 -4.49
CA ASP A 86 -22.59 5.25 -4.49
C ASP A 86 -23.25 4.92 -3.14
N TRP A 87 -22.66 4.00 -2.37
CA TRP A 87 -23.24 3.54 -1.11
C TRP A 87 -23.07 4.57 0.00
N ASN A 88 -21.87 5.13 0.11
CA ASN A 88 -21.54 6.12 1.11
C ASN A 88 -21.69 7.56 0.60
N MET A 89 -21.91 7.74 -0.70
CA MET A 89 -21.89 9.05 -1.37
C MET A 89 -20.57 9.79 -1.17
N GLU A 90 -19.46 9.07 -1.36
CA GLU A 90 -18.09 9.55 -1.15
C GLU A 90 -17.26 9.56 -2.42
N ALA A 91 -16.34 10.51 -2.54
CA ALA A 91 -15.24 10.45 -3.49
C ALA A 91 -14.10 9.62 -2.91
N ARG A 92 -13.82 8.46 -3.49
CA ARG A 92 -12.65 7.65 -3.13
C ARG A 92 -11.40 8.30 -3.72
N LEU A 93 -10.43 8.56 -2.86
CA LEU A 93 -9.22 9.31 -3.18
C LEU A 93 -7.96 8.52 -2.89
N SER A 94 -6.87 8.88 -3.58
CA SER A 94 -5.54 8.36 -3.33
C SER A 94 -4.52 9.48 -3.14
N LEU A 95 -3.92 9.56 -1.98
CA LEU A 95 -2.81 10.46 -1.70
C LEU A 95 -1.52 9.90 -2.31
N ARG A 96 -1.30 8.58 -2.24
CA ARG A 96 -0.10 7.94 -2.78
C ARG A 96 0.01 8.08 -4.30
N ALA A 97 -1.12 8.12 -5.02
CA ALA A 97 -1.12 8.25 -6.48
C ALA A 97 -0.56 9.59 -6.97
N THR A 98 -0.50 10.61 -6.12
CA THR A 98 0.16 11.90 -6.42
C THR A 98 1.68 11.87 -6.24
N ARG A 99 2.25 10.75 -5.81
CA ARG A 99 3.68 10.56 -5.54
C ARG A 99 4.23 9.43 -6.40
N PRO A 100 5.51 9.51 -6.82
CA PRO A 100 6.16 8.41 -7.54
C PRO A 100 6.08 7.10 -6.74
N ASP A 101 5.78 6.00 -7.43
CA ASP A 101 5.81 4.67 -6.82
C ASP A 101 7.27 4.20 -6.66
N PRO A 102 7.78 4.02 -5.43
CA PRO A 102 9.16 3.59 -5.20
C PRO A 102 9.41 2.17 -5.71
N PHE A 103 8.37 1.32 -5.86
CA PHE A 103 8.53 -0.01 -6.41
C PHE A 103 8.91 0.02 -7.89
N GLN A 104 8.37 0.94 -8.68
CA GLN A 104 8.74 1.08 -10.09
C GLN A 104 10.20 1.49 -10.23
N ALA A 105 10.65 2.47 -9.46
CA ALA A 105 12.05 2.89 -9.45
C ALA A 105 13.01 1.78 -8.98
N PHE A 106 12.59 0.95 -8.03
CA PHE A 106 13.33 -0.23 -7.61
C PHE A 106 13.39 -1.28 -8.75
N ALA A 107 12.26 -1.55 -9.41
CA ALA A 107 12.16 -2.51 -10.50
C ALA A 107 12.97 -2.11 -11.74
N ASP A 108 13.16 -0.79 -11.96
CA ASP A 108 13.98 -0.29 -13.09
C ASP A 108 15.47 -0.60 -12.93
N ARG A 109 15.97 -0.71 -11.69
CA ARG A 109 17.38 -0.98 -11.38
C ARG A 109 17.66 -2.40 -10.89
N THR A 110 16.64 -3.27 -10.86
CA THR A 110 16.73 -4.61 -10.31
C THR A 110 16.38 -5.65 -11.37
N VAL A 111 17.16 -6.71 -11.45
CA VAL A 111 16.93 -7.80 -12.40
C VAL A 111 16.78 -9.15 -11.68
N VAL A 112 16.03 -10.07 -12.29
CA VAL A 112 15.94 -11.46 -11.83
C VAL A 112 17.33 -12.09 -11.79
N GLY A 113 17.65 -12.79 -10.71
CA GLY A 113 18.98 -13.34 -10.44
C GLY A 113 19.90 -12.41 -9.65
N GLN A 114 19.52 -11.14 -9.46
CA GLN A 114 20.29 -10.21 -8.66
C GLN A 114 20.30 -10.62 -7.18
N ARG A 115 21.46 -10.49 -6.57
CA ARG A 115 21.66 -10.74 -5.13
C ARG A 115 21.39 -9.45 -4.37
N LEU A 116 20.61 -9.59 -3.30
CA LEU A 116 20.28 -8.49 -2.40
C LEU A 116 20.48 -8.95 -0.97
N ARG A 117 20.83 -8.01 -0.10
CA ARG A 117 20.79 -8.21 1.34
C ARG A 117 19.56 -7.49 1.88
N GLY A 118 18.78 -8.18 2.68
CA GLY A 118 17.59 -7.61 3.30
C GLY A 118 17.48 -7.99 4.76
N ARG A 119 16.41 -7.52 5.38
CA ARG A 119 16.08 -7.82 6.77
C ARG A 119 14.67 -8.35 6.87
N VAL A 120 14.47 -9.41 7.60
CA VAL A 120 13.16 -10.01 7.85
C VAL A 120 12.26 -8.99 8.54
N SER A 121 11.16 -8.63 7.88
CA SER A 121 10.17 -7.66 8.38
C SER A 121 8.94 -8.33 8.96
N MET A 122 8.60 -9.53 8.48
CA MET A 122 7.46 -10.30 8.94
C MET A 122 7.63 -11.79 8.68
N VAL A 123 7.17 -12.61 9.61
CA VAL A 123 7.05 -14.07 9.45
C VAL A 123 5.57 -14.40 9.26
N VAL A 124 5.26 -15.14 8.19
CA VAL A 124 3.88 -15.58 7.86
C VAL A 124 3.86 -17.10 7.65
N PRO A 125 2.72 -17.78 7.71
CA PRO A 125 2.67 -19.25 7.63
C PRO A 125 3.28 -19.84 6.36
N PHE A 126 3.26 -19.09 5.26
CA PHE A 126 3.75 -19.53 3.94
C PHE A 126 5.13 -19.02 3.56
N GLY A 127 5.80 -18.22 4.44
CA GLY A 127 7.13 -17.69 4.16
C GLY A 127 7.54 -16.54 5.06
N VAL A 128 8.51 -15.76 4.61
CA VAL A 128 8.95 -14.54 5.28
C VAL A 128 8.98 -13.38 4.32
N LEU A 129 8.59 -12.22 4.80
CA LEU A 129 8.78 -10.96 4.10
C LEU A 129 10.14 -10.39 4.47
N VAL A 130 10.92 -10.07 3.44
CA VAL A 130 12.26 -9.52 3.59
C VAL A 130 12.28 -8.13 2.97
N ARG A 131 12.62 -7.14 3.79
CA ARG A 131 12.80 -5.76 3.33
C ARG A 131 14.18 -5.63 2.71
N VAL A 132 14.21 -5.34 1.41
CA VAL A 132 15.44 -5.22 0.62
C VAL A 132 15.81 -3.79 0.27
N ASP A 133 14.84 -2.86 0.39
CA ASP A 133 15.03 -1.42 0.22
C ASP A 133 13.98 -0.66 1.03
N GLN A 134 14.06 0.67 1.06
CA GLN A 134 13.10 1.51 1.77
C GLN A 134 11.69 1.34 1.20
N GLY A 135 10.81 0.72 1.99
CA GLY A 135 9.43 0.44 1.61
C GLY A 135 9.26 -0.70 0.59
N ILE A 136 10.33 -1.41 0.22
CA ILE A 136 10.29 -2.54 -0.70
C ILE A 136 10.51 -3.83 0.07
N GLU A 137 9.53 -4.72 0.00
CA GLU A 137 9.57 -6.03 0.62
C GLU A 137 9.32 -7.11 -0.43
N GLY A 138 10.03 -8.21 -0.31
CA GLY A 138 9.82 -9.40 -1.14
C GLY A 138 9.51 -10.62 -0.28
N LEU A 139 8.87 -11.61 -0.88
CA LEU A 139 8.52 -12.87 -0.24
C LEU A 139 9.57 -13.93 -0.54
N VAL A 140 10.16 -14.49 0.52
CA VAL A 140 10.87 -15.79 0.48
C VAL A 140 9.89 -16.86 0.91
N HIS A 141 9.59 -17.79 0.00
CA HIS A 141 8.61 -18.84 0.25
C HIS A 141 9.14 -19.84 1.27
N ARG A 142 8.25 -20.43 2.08
CA ARG A 142 8.60 -21.44 3.10
C ARG A 142 9.47 -22.59 2.55
N ARG A 143 9.15 -23.09 1.36
CA ARG A 143 9.90 -24.15 0.68
C ARG A 143 11.37 -23.79 0.39
N ASP A 144 11.67 -22.48 0.28
CA ASP A 144 13.01 -21.97 0.01
C ASP A 144 13.81 -21.72 1.31
N LEU A 145 13.12 -21.72 2.46
CA LEU A 145 13.74 -21.56 3.79
C LEU A 145 14.19 -22.88 4.40
N THR A 146 13.46 -23.96 4.13
CA THR A 146 13.77 -25.27 4.68
C THR A 146 13.12 -26.37 3.86
N GLN A 147 13.84 -27.48 3.69
CA GLN A 147 13.34 -28.72 3.11
C GLN A 147 12.80 -29.68 4.19
N ALA A 148 13.05 -29.40 5.47
CA ALA A 148 12.56 -30.22 6.56
C ALA A 148 11.12 -29.86 6.91
N PRO A 149 10.29 -30.80 7.34
CA PRO A 149 8.99 -30.53 7.92
C PRO A 149 9.20 -29.92 9.31
N VAL A 150 9.39 -28.60 9.35
CA VAL A 150 9.47 -27.83 10.60
C VAL A 150 8.10 -27.37 11.05
N GLY A 151 7.90 -27.30 12.33
CA GLY A 151 6.67 -26.82 12.95
C GLY A 151 6.37 -25.39 12.55
N GLU A 152 6.96 -24.42 13.15
CA GLU A 152 6.76 -23.01 12.85
C GLU A 152 8.00 -22.35 12.27
N LEU A 153 7.83 -21.48 11.28
CA LEU A 153 8.93 -20.71 10.67
C LEU A 153 9.61 -19.78 11.66
N SER A 154 8.89 -19.33 12.68
CA SER A 154 9.40 -18.51 13.79
C SER A 154 10.49 -19.21 14.63
N GLU A 155 10.60 -20.52 14.55
CA GLU A 155 11.68 -21.30 15.19
C GLU A 155 13.02 -21.17 14.44
N ILE A 156 12.96 -20.87 13.14
CA ILE A 156 14.13 -20.82 12.25
C ILE A 156 14.54 -19.38 11.94
N VAL A 157 13.56 -18.49 11.78
CA VAL A 157 13.78 -17.11 11.33
C VAL A 157 12.96 -16.15 12.20
N ARG A 158 13.59 -15.06 12.61
CA ARG A 158 12.97 -14.02 13.44
C ARG A 158 12.90 -12.70 12.70
N VAL A 159 11.90 -11.90 13.04
CA VAL A 159 11.83 -10.50 12.59
C VAL A 159 13.09 -9.77 13.05
N GLY A 160 13.75 -9.08 12.12
CA GLY A 160 15.00 -8.38 12.35
C GLY A 160 16.25 -9.12 11.87
N ASP A 161 16.16 -10.41 11.55
CA ASP A 161 17.29 -11.18 11.02
C ASP A 161 17.73 -10.64 9.65
N ASP A 162 19.03 -10.55 9.43
CA ASP A 162 19.60 -10.24 8.12
C ASP A 162 19.57 -11.50 7.23
N MET A 163 19.26 -11.31 5.96
CA MET A 163 19.10 -12.40 5.01
C MET A 163 19.67 -12.03 3.63
N ASP A 164 20.54 -12.89 3.09
CA ASP A 164 21.00 -12.78 1.71
C ASP A 164 20.04 -13.52 0.79
N VAL A 165 19.48 -12.81 -0.16
CA VAL A 165 18.43 -13.31 -1.05
C VAL A 165 18.77 -13.08 -2.52
N VAL A 166 18.11 -13.84 -3.38
CA VAL A 166 18.17 -13.70 -4.84
C VAL A 166 16.80 -13.37 -5.36
N VAL A 167 16.71 -12.39 -6.25
CA VAL A 167 15.46 -12.01 -6.92
C VAL A 167 15.03 -13.12 -7.88
N THR A 168 13.85 -13.68 -7.69
CA THR A 168 13.26 -14.72 -8.52
C THR A 168 12.19 -14.22 -9.46
N GLY A 169 11.59 -13.07 -9.17
CA GLY A 169 10.57 -12.46 -10.01
C GLY A 169 10.23 -11.05 -9.56
N ILE A 170 9.84 -10.22 -10.52
CA ILE A 170 9.37 -8.85 -10.31
C ILE A 170 8.06 -8.67 -11.07
N ASP A 171 6.96 -8.54 -10.34
CA ASP A 171 5.66 -8.20 -10.90
C ASP A 171 5.37 -6.73 -10.64
N ARG A 172 5.45 -5.92 -11.68
CA ARG A 172 5.29 -4.46 -11.61
C ARG A 172 3.83 -4.04 -11.39
N GLU A 173 2.89 -4.78 -11.96
CA GLU A 173 1.46 -4.47 -11.85
C GLU A 173 0.93 -4.75 -10.45
N LEU A 174 1.24 -5.94 -9.93
CA LEU A 174 0.85 -6.35 -8.58
C LEU A 174 1.81 -5.85 -7.49
N ARG A 175 2.91 -5.17 -7.88
CA ARG A 175 3.97 -4.69 -6.98
C ARG A 175 4.49 -5.81 -6.07
N ARG A 176 4.82 -6.96 -6.67
CA ARG A 176 5.31 -8.14 -5.96
C ARG A 176 6.75 -8.44 -6.34
N LEU A 177 7.56 -8.69 -5.31
CA LEU A 177 8.94 -9.13 -5.44
C LEU A 177 9.06 -10.55 -4.90
N GLY A 178 9.40 -11.49 -5.76
CA GLY A 178 9.74 -12.85 -5.40
C GLY A 178 11.22 -12.94 -5.03
N LEU A 179 11.50 -13.61 -3.93
CA LEU A 179 12.85 -13.83 -3.43
C LEU A 179 13.06 -15.30 -3.11
N SER A 180 14.31 -15.79 -3.18
CA SER A 180 14.71 -17.09 -2.63
C SER A 180 15.97 -16.93 -1.79
N LEU A 181 16.21 -17.88 -0.88
CA LEU A 181 17.52 -17.98 -0.25
C LEU A 181 18.56 -18.33 -1.30
N ARG A 182 19.74 -17.77 -1.13
CA ARG A 182 20.89 -18.16 -1.91
C ARG A 182 21.30 -19.60 -1.52
N HIS A 183 20.84 -20.57 -2.29
CA HIS A 183 21.58 -21.82 -2.40
C HIS A 183 22.72 -21.53 -3.37
N GLY A 184 23.95 -21.53 -2.90
CA GLY A 184 25.11 -21.48 -3.79
C GLY A 184 24.94 -22.58 -4.82
N PRO A 185 25.39 -22.41 -6.08
CA PRO A 185 25.55 -23.53 -6.96
C PRO A 185 26.47 -24.49 -6.22
N ALA A 186 26.04 -25.76 -6.07
CA ALA A 186 26.94 -26.81 -5.68
C ALA A 186 28.13 -26.75 -6.63
N GLY A 187 29.30 -26.41 -6.12
CA GLY A 187 30.51 -26.39 -6.92
C GLY A 187 30.67 -27.74 -7.61
N PRO A 188 31.22 -27.76 -8.84
CA PRO A 188 31.54 -29.03 -9.49
C PRO A 188 32.55 -29.79 -8.63
N GLN A 189 32.21 -31.03 -8.32
CA GLN A 189 33.18 -31.99 -7.83
C GLN A 189 34.12 -32.37 -8.95
#